data_77c724b7835de2564a61af181931ca6a
#
_entry.id   77c724b7835de2564a61af181931ca6a
#
_cell.length_a   1.000
_cell.length_b   1.000
_cell.length_c   1.000
_cell.angle_alpha   90.00
_cell.angle_beta   90.00
_cell.angle_gamma   90.00
#
_symmetry.space_group_name_H-M   'P 1'
#
loop_
_entity.id
_entity.type
_entity.pdbx_description
1 polymer ?
#
loop_
_entity_poly.entity_id
_entity_poly.type
_entity_poly.pdbx_seq_one_letter_code
_entity_poly.pdbx_strand_id
1 'polypeptide(L)'
;MFETAELGRRIAKTVFNRAVPKLRSDLLDVQYRLKENGTFPVIVLISGVRGTGKGETVNLLNEWMAPRHILTRAFDTPSDEERDRPPMWRYWRALPPKGRIGILFGSWYTAPIIDRVFKNTGRADLLQSIEEINRFEKMLVDEGALILKFWLHLSKEVQRSRLKALR
;
A
#
# COMPACT_ATOMS: atom_id res chain seq x y z
N MET A 1 4.08 -7.57 19.08
CA MET A 1 3.24 -7.77 17.87
C MET A 1 4.08 -7.77 16.57
N PHE A 2 5.16 -6.99 16.48
CA PHE A 2 6.01 -6.90 15.28
C PHE A 2 7.40 -7.50 15.48
N GLU A 3 7.62 -8.26 16.53
CA GLU A 3 8.92 -8.88 16.89
C GLU A 3 9.50 -9.73 15.75
N THR A 4 8.65 -10.46 15.03
CA THR A 4 9.07 -11.25 13.86
C THR A 4 9.50 -10.40 12.67
N ALA A 5 9.04 -9.14 12.55
CA ALA A 5 9.44 -8.20 11.53
C ALA A 5 10.72 -7.43 11.91
N GLU A 6 11.14 -7.48 13.19
CA GLU A 6 12.30 -6.78 13.74
C GLU A 6 13.56 -7.66 13.84
N LEU A 7 13.51 -8.90 13.34
CA LEU A 7 14.63 -9.87 13.40
C LEU A 7 15.87 -9.45 12.59
N GLY A 8 15.88 -8.28 11.96
CA GLY A 8 17.02 -7.77 11.21
C GLY A 8 17.40 -8.61 9.98
N ARG A 9 16.47 -9.41 9.46
CA ARG A 9 16.71 -10.22 8.26
C ARG A 9 17.09 -9.33 7.08
N ARG A 10 18.20 -9.64 6.44
CA ARG A 10 18.72 -8.92 5.28
C ARG A 10 19.04 -9.88 4.16
N ILE A 11 18.72 -9.49 2.94
CA ILE A 11 19.14 -10.18 1.74
C ILE A 11 20.43 -9.52 1.26
N ALA A 12 21.47 -10.32 0.99
CA ALA A 12 22.73 -9.78 0.44
C ALA A 12 22.45 -9.13 -0.94
N LYS A 13 23.11 -7.99 -1.20
CA LYS A 13 22.93 -7.22 -2.44
C LYS A 13 23.17 -8.06 -3.70
N THR A 14 24.13 -8.97 -3.65
CA THR A 14 24.43 -9.91 -4.74
C THR A 14 23.28 -10.88 -5.04
N VAL A 15 22.63 -11.39 -3.98
CA VAL A 15 21.45 -12.28 -4.12
C VAL A 15 20.27 -11.49 -4.68
N PHE A 16 20.03 -10.30 -4.17
CA PHE A 16 18.99 -9.41 -4.67
C PHE A 16 19.19 -9.10 -6.15
N ASN A 17 20.38 -8.62 -6.54
CA ASN A 17 20.68 -8.27 -7.93
C ASN A 17 20.53 -9.45 -8.89
N ARG A 18 20.82 -10.68 -8.44
CA ARG A 18 20.64 -11.91 -9.23
C ARG A 18 19.14 -12.24 -9.42
N ALA A 19 18.31 -11.96 -8.42
CA ALA A 19 16.87 -12.27 -8.47
C ALA A 19 16.06 -11.22 -9.28
N VAL A 20 16.50 -9.97 -9.30
CA VAL A 20 15.77 -8.85 -9.91
C VAL A 20 15.36 -9.09 -11.38
N PRO A 21 16.24 -9.56 -12.30
CA PRO A 21 15.84 -9.75 -13.70
C PRO A 21 14.67 -10.71 -13.84
N LYS A 22 14.71 -11.84 -13.11
CA LYS A 22 13.61 -12.80 -13.13
C LYS A 22 12.33 -12.24 -12.53
N LEU A 23 12.42 -11.55 -11.39
CA LEU A 23 11.25 -10.94 -10.75
C LEU A 23 10.57 -9.90 -11.64
N ARG A 24 11.37 -9.09 -12.37
CA ARG A 24 10.83 -8.11 -13.33
C ARG A 24 10.09 -8.81 -14.48
N SER A 25 10.68 -9.86 -15.05
CA SER A 25 10.03 -10.66 -16.10
C SER A 25 8.73 -11.26 -15.60
N ASP A 26 8.75 -11.92 -14.43
CA ASP A 26 7.58 -12.57 -13.85
C ASP A 26 6.44 -11.52 -13.57
N LEU A 27 6.79 -10.35 -13.07
CA LEU A 27 5.83 -9.27 -12.81
C LEU A 27 5.21 -8.73 -14.11
N LEU A 28 6.00 -8.55 -15.16
CA LEU A 28 5.50 -8.14 -16.48
C LEU A 28 4.57 -9.19 -17.08
N ASP A 29 4.94 -10.46 -16.99
CA ASP A 29 4.13 -11.57 -17.51
C ASP A 29 2.78 -11.65 -16.79
N VAL A 30 2.77 -11.55 -15.46
CA VAL A 30 1.54 -11.52 -14.67
C VAL A 30 0.69 -10.30 -15.04
N GLN A 31 1.31 -9.14 -15.20
CA GLN A 31 0.60 -7.91 -15.58
C GLN A 31 -0.05 -8.02 -16.97
N TYR A 32 0.64 -8.60 -17.94
CA TYR A 32 0.08 -8.82 -19.27
C TYR A 32 -1.06 -9.82 -19.26
N ARG A 33 -0.92 -10.94 -18.56
CA ARG A 33 -2.00 -11.93 -18.37
C ARG A 33 -3.22 -11.32 -17.70
N LEU A 34 -3.01 -10.50 -16.67
CA LEU A 34 -4.09 -9.77 -16.00
C LEU A 34 -4.82 -8.85 -16.98
N LYS A 35 -4.07 -8.11 -17.82
CA LYS A 35 -4.65 -7.23 -18.84
C LYS A 35 -5.45 -8.00 -19.89
N GLU A 36 -4.91 -9.11 -20.38
CA GLU A 36 -5.55 -9.94 -21.42
C GLU A 36 -6.84 -10.58 -20.93
N ASN A 37 -6.81 -11.12 -19.71
CA ASN A 37 -8.00 -11.76 -19.14
C ASN A 37 -9.04 -10.73 -18.66
N GLY A 38 -8.61 -9.55 -18.17
CA GLY A 38 -9.48 -8.43 -17.81
C GLY A 38 -10.57 -8.73 -16.78
N THR A 39 -10.46 -9.82 -16.01
CA THR A 39 -11.57 -10.34 -15.18
C THR A 39 -11.68 -9.66 -13.83
N PHE A 40 -10.56 -9.19 -13.26
CA PHE A 40 -10.54 -8.56 -11.95
C PHE A 40 -9.48 -7.46 -11.84
N PRO A 41 -9.64 -6.49 -10.93
CA PRO A 41 -8.61 -5.53 -10.59
C PRO A 41 -7.68 -6.07 -9.50
N VAL A 42 -6.42 -5.62 -9.50
CA VAL A 42 -5.48 -5.86 -8.40
C VAL A 42 -5.24 -4.54 -7.66
N ILE A 43 -5.43 -4.53 -6.36
CA ILE A 43 -5.24 -3.36 -5.48
C ILE A 43 -4.09 -3.66 -4.54
N VAL A 44 -2.99 -2.90 -4.66
CA VAL A 44 -1.80 -3.04 -3.83
C VAL A 44 -1.74 -1.88 -2.84
N LEU A 45 -1.87 -2.16 -1.56
CA LEU A 45 -1.75 -1.18 -0.48
C LEU A 45 -0.32 -1.20 0.07
N ILE A 46 0.39 -0.08 -0.04
CA ILE A 46 1.73 0.08 0.56
C ILE A 46 1.61 1.01 1.76
N SER A 47 1.70 0.43 2.94
CA SER A 47 1.58 1.12 4.23
C SER A 47 2.77 0.80 5.13
N GLY A 48 2.89 1.47 6.27
CA GLY A 48 3.95 1.23 7.23
C GLY A 48 4.49 2.50 7.87
N VAL A 49 5.43 2.35 8.80
CA VAL A 49 5.99 3.47 9.55
C VAL A 49 6.86 4.37 8.68
N ARG A 50 7.12 5.59 9.13
CA ARG A 50 7.99 6.54 8.41
C ARG A 50 9.43 6.03 8.35
N GLY A 51 10.12 6.23 7.21
CA GLY A 51 11.52 5.82 7.02
C GLY A 51 11.72 4.36 6.62
N THR A 52 10.64 3.63 6.26
CA THR A 52 10.72 2.22 5.88
C THR A 52 11.05 1.96 4.41
N GLY A 53 11.12 2.99 3.59
CA GLY A 53 11.36 2.81 2.15
C GLY A 53 10.09 2.58 1.33
N LYS A 54 8.93 3.03 1.82
CA LYS A 54 7.65 2.90 1.10
C LYS A 54 7.71 3.53 -0.29
N GLY A 55 8.23 4.76 -0.38
CA GLY A 55 8.35 5.48 -1.66
C GLY A 55 9.24 4.73 -2.64
N GLU A 56 10.40 4.25 -2.17
CA GLU A 56 11.33 3.45 -2.96
C GLU A 56 10.69 2.16 -3.46
N THR A 57 9.88 1.50 -2.62
CA THR A 57 9.14 0.29 -3.00
C THR A 57 8.13 0.59 -4.11
N VAL A 58 7.36 1.68 -3.99
CA VAL A 58 6.41 2.11 -5.01
C VAL A 58 7.13 2.44 -6.32
N ASN A 59 8.26 3.17 -6.25
CA ASN A 59 9.06 3.52 -7.41
C ASN A 59 9.60 2.28 -8.12
N LEU A 60 10.13 1.29 -7.37
CA LEU A 60 10.60 0.02 -7.93
C LEU A 60 9.48 -0.74 -8.63
N LEU A 61 8.30 -0.83 -8.04
CA LEU A 61 7.17 -1.49 -8.68
C LEU A 61 6.76 -0.81 -9.99
N ASN A 62 6.74 0.53 -10.01
CA ASN A 62 6.47 1.29 -11.23
C ASN A 62 7.57 1.13 -12.31
N GLU A 63 8.83 0.99 -11.89
CA GLU A 63 9.96 0.74 -12.80
C GLU A 63 9.93 -0.68 -13.38
N TRP A 64 9.51 -1.67 -12.59
CA TRP A 64 9.56 -3.09 -12.95
C TRP A 64 8.36 -3.56 -13.77
N MET A 65 7.28 -2.78 -13.79
CA MET A 65 6.05 -3.10 -14.54
C MET A 65 5.78 -2.07 -15.64
N ALA A 66 4.88 -2.38 -16.57
CA ALA A 66 4.48 -1.46 -17.63
C ALA A 66 3.60 -0.32 -17.07
N PRO A 67 4.06 0.96 -17.04
CA PRO A 67 3.36 2.05 -16.35
C PRO A 67 1.96 2.32 -16.89
N ARG A 68 1.73 2.09 -18.19
CA ARG A 68 0.41 2.29 -18.85
C ARG A 68 -0.70 1.39 -18.30
N HIS A 69 -0.35 0.35 -17.55
CA HIS A 69 -1.28 -0.62 -16.97
C HIS A 69 -1.32 -0.57 -15.44
N ILE A 70 -0.67 0.45 -14.86
CA ILE A 70 -0.66 0.71 -13.42
C ILE A 70 -1.32 2.06 -13.16
N LEU A 71 -2.06 2.14 -12.07
CA LEU A 71 -2.59 3.37 -11.51
C LEU A 71 -1.95 3.58 -10.13
N THR A 72 -0.94 4.44 -10.04
CA THR A 72 -0.32 4.78 -8.76
C THR A 72 -0.96 6.03 -8.19
N ARG A 73 -1.45 5.95 -6.96
CA ARG A 73 -2.05 7.06 -6.21
C ARG A 73 -1.43 7.19 -4.84
N ALA A 74 -0.93 8.38 -4.54
CA ALA A 74 -0.53 8.76 -3.19
C ALA A 74 -1.69 9.49 -2.51
N PHE A 75 -1.98 9.11 -1.26
CA PHE A 75 -2.97 9.78 -0.43
C PHE A 75 -2.26 10.53 0.68
N ASP A 76 -2.43 11.82 0.66
CA ASP A 76 -1.99 12.75 1.70
C ASP A 76 -3.21 13.32 2.42
N THR A 77 -3.04 14.44 3.13
CA THR A 77 -4.13 15.16 3.78
C THR A 77 -5.31 15.36 2.81
N PRO A 78 -6.53 15.04 3.20
CA PRO A 78 -7.69 15.23 2.35
C PRO A 78 -7.85 16.67 1.89
N SER A 79 -8.21 16.90 0.63
CA SER A 79 -8.63 18.21 0.10
C SER A 79 -9.97 18.63 0.72
N ASP A 80 -10.36 19.89 0.52
CA ASP A 80 -11.65 20.38 1.02
C ASP A 80 -12.80 19.59 0.40
N GLU A 81 -12.77 19.35 -0.91
CA GLU A 81 -13.76 18.52 -1.59
C GLU A 81 -13.84 17.09 -1.00
N GLU A 82 -12.70 16.50 -0.64
CA GLU A 82 -12.64 15.16 -0.05
C GLU A 82 -13.19 15.14 1.38
N ARG A 83 -13.05 16.24 2.14
CA ARG A 83 -13.61 16.37 3.49
C ARG A 83 -15.13 16.49 3.49
N ASP A 84 -15.69 17.13 2.46
CA ASP A 84 -17.14 17.28 2.29
C ASP A 84 -17.83 15.98 1.79
N ARG A 85 -17.08 14.91 1.58
CA ARG A 85 -17.54 13.62 1.07
C ARG A 85 -17.36 12.50 2.10
N PRO A 86 -18.08 11.39 1.97
CA PRO A 86 -17.85 10.22 2.82
C PRO A 86 -16.37 9.76 2.78
N PRO A 87 -15.80 9.30 3.89
CA PRO A 87 -14.36 8.98 3.99
C PRO A 87 -13.82 8.04 2.91
N MET A 88 -14.63 7.08 2.46
CA MET A 88 -14.22 6.11 1.42
C MET A 88 -14.30 6.65 0.00
N TRP A 89 -14.93 7.83 -0.24
CA TRP A 89 -15.14 8.37 -1.57
C TRP A 89 -13.84 8.63 -2.35
N ARG A 90 -12.81 9.17 -1.68
CA ARG A 90 -11.49 9.41 -2.29
C ARG A 90 -10.82 8.12 -2.79
N TYR A 91 -11.02 7.03 -2.09
CA TYR A 91 -10.48 5.73 -2.45
C TYR A 91 -11.25 5.09 -3.59
N TRP A 92 -12.59 5.23 -3.61
CA TRP A 92 -13.42 4.80 -4.75
C TRP A 92 -12.93 5.38 -6.07
N ARG A 93 -12.63 6.67 -6.10
CA ARG A 93 -12.14 7.36 -7.30
C ARG A 93 -10.77 6.87 -7.76
N ALA A 94 -10.00 6.24 -6.90
CA ALA A 94 -8.65 5.76 -7.16
C ALA A 94 -8.58 4.27 -7.48
N LEU A 95 -9.70 3.55 -7.44
CA LEU A 95 -9.72 2.12 -7.73
C LEU A 95 -9.35 1.85 -9.19
N PRO A 96 -8.52 0.83 -9.45
CA PRO A 96 -8.22 0.41 -10.81
C PRO A 96 -9.41 -0.31 -11.43
N PRO A 97 -9.62 -0.17 -12.75
CA PRO A 97 -10.58 -1.01 -13.46
C PRO A 97 -10.07 -2.45 -13.58
N LYS A 98 -10.95 -3.37 -13.95
CA LYS A 98 -10.61 -4.77 -14.23
C LYS A 98 -9.45 -4.86 -15.24
N GLY A 99 -8.57 -5.82 -15.06
CA GLY A 99 -7.37 -5.98 -15.89
C GLY A 99 -6.23 -5.01 -15.58
N ARG A 100 -6.32 -4.22 -14.50
CA ARG A 100 -5.27 -3.25 -14.11
C ARG A 100 -4.84 -3.41 -12.66
N ILE A 101 -3.66 -2.89 -12.36
CA ILE A 101 -3.07 -2.84 -11.03
C ILE A 101 -3.16 -1.40 -10.50
N GLY A 102 -3.76 -1.24 -9.32
CA GLY A 102 -3.74 0.01 -8.56
C GLY A 102 -2.74 -0.09 -7.42
N ILE A 103 -1.75 0.81 -7.35
CA ILE A 103 -0.83 0.93 -6.22
C ILE A 103 -1.24 2.14 -5.39
N LEU A 104 -1.72 1.89 -4.19
CA LEU A 104 -2.13 2.94 -3.27
C LEU A 104 -1.03 3.16 -2.23
N PHE A 105 -0.36 4.31 -2.32
CA PHE A 105 0.65 4.78 -1.37
C PHE A 105 -0.04 5.63 -0.30
N GLY A 106 -0.16 5.09 0.90
CA GLY A 106 -1.17 5.48 1.88
C GLY A 106 -2.50 4.82 1.53
N SER A 107 -3.33 4.55 2.52
CA SER A 107 -4.56 3.80 2.31
C SER A 107 -5.63 4.24 3.30
N TRP A 108 -6.80 3.64 3.20
CA TRP A 108 -7.89 3.83 4.14
C TRP A 108 -7.56 3.47 5.60
N TYR A 109 -6.46 2.75 5.84
CA TYR A 109 -5.93 2.50 7.19
C TYR A 109 -5.16 3.69 7.77
N THR A 110 -4.68 4.62 6.94
CA THR A 110 -3.71 5.66 7.35
C THR A 110 -4.34 6.64 8.33
N ALA A 111 -5.49 7.22 8.01
CA ALA A 111 -6.15 8.20 8.87
C ALA A 111 -6.54 7.61 10.24
N PRO A 112 -7.28 6.47 10.33
CA PRO A 112 -7.64 5.89 11.62
C PRO A 112 -6.44 5.55 12.51
N ILE A 113 -5.32 5.08 11.93
CA ILE A 113 -4.11 4.77 12.68
C ILE A 113 -3.45 6.05 13.20
N ILE A 114 -3.32 7.08 12.36
CA ILE A 114 -2.72 8.36 12.72
C ILE A 114 -3.54 9.04 13.81
N ASP A 115 -4.85 9.13 13.65
CA ASP A 115 -5.75 9.77 14.61
C ASP A 115 -5.71 9.06 15.96
N ARG A 116 -5.60 7.74 15.96
CA ARG A 116 -5.44 6.97 17.20
C ARG A 116 -4.08 7.21 17.86
N VAL A 117 -3.00 7.29 17.09
CA VAL A 117 -1.63 7.53 17.61
C VAL A 117 -1.52 8.91 18.22
N PHE A 118 -2.11 9.93 17.60
CA PHE A 118 -2.12 11.30 18.10
C PHE A 118 -3.22 11.58 19.11
N LYS A 119 -4.02 10.55 19.50
CA LYS A 119 -5.13 10.66 20.45
C LYS A 119 -6.25 11.59 20.01
N ASN A 120 -6.39 11.82 18.70
CA ASN A 120 -7.50 12.59 18.14
C ASN A 120 -8.83 11.82 18.24
N THR A 121 -8.76 10.48 18.28
CA THR A 121 -9.93 9.60 18.36
C THR A 121 -9.78 8.58 19.48
N GLY A 122 -10.91 8.10 20.00
CA GLY A 122 -11.00 7.09 21.01
C GLY A 122 -10.82 5.66 20.43
N ARG A 123 -10.94 4.66 21.31
CA ARG A 123 -10.90 3.25 20.90
C ARG A 123 -12.16 2.85 20.12
N ALA A 124 -13.32 3.39 20.49
CA ALA A 124 -14.59 3.11 19.84
C ALA A 124 -14.56 3.59 18.36
N ASP A 125 -14.06 4.80 18.14
CA ASP A 125 -13.95 5.39 16.80
C ASP A 125 -13.01 4.60 15.90
N LEU A 126 -11.88 4.11 16.46
CA LEU A 126 -10.97 3.23 15.75
C LEU A 126 -11.65 1.91 15.36
N LEU A 127 -12.39 1.29 16.28
CA LEU A 127 -13.11 0.04 16.00
C LEU A 127 -14.16 0.24 14.90
N GLN A 128 -14.92 1.34 14.98
CA GLN A 128 -15.89 1.69 13.94
C GLN A 128 -15.20 1.87 12.58
N SER A 129 -14.10 2.61 12.53
CA SER A 129 -13.33 2.78 11.29
C SER A 129 -12.84 1.46 10.71
N ILE A 130 -12.40 0.52 11.58
CA ILE A 130 -11.98 -0.82 11.14
C ILE A 130 -13.15 -1.61 10.56
N GLU A 131 -14.34 -1.53 11.17
CA GLU A 131 -15.54 -2.18 10.63
C GLU A 131 -15.93 -1.61 9.26
N GLU A 132 -15.89 -0.29 9.09
CA GLU A 132 -16.15 0.37 7.80
C GLU A 132 -15.13 -0.08 6.74
N ILE A 133 -13.85 -0.15 7.09
CA ILE A 133 -12.80 -0.66 6.22
C ILE A 133 -13.07 -2.12 5.82
N ASN A 134 -13.41 -2.97 6.78
CA ASN A 134 -13.70 -4.38 6.52
C ASN A 134 -14.90 -4.55 5.57
N ARG A 135 -15.95 -3.74 5.73
CA ARG A 135 -17.10 -3.73 4.81
C ARG A 135 -16.71 -3.28 3.41
N PHE A 136 -15.88 -2.23 3.33
CA PHE A 136 -15.37 -1.72 2.05
C PHE A 136 -14.51 -2.76 1.32
N GLU A 137 -13.55 -3.36 2.02
CA GLU A 137 -12.71 -4.43 1.45
C GLU A 137 -13.52 -5.67 1.06
N LYS A 138 -14.46 -6.08 1.92
CA LYS A 138 -15.34 -7.21 1.60
C LYS A 138 -16.11 -6.97 0.31
N MET A 139 -16.69 -5.79 0.14
CA MET A 139 -17.42 -5.43 -1.07
C MET A 139 -16.51 -5.49 -2.31
N LEU A 140 -15.28 -4.97 -2.23
CA LEU A 140 -14.31 -5.04 -3.33
C LEU A 140 -13.94 -6.49 -3.69
N VAL A 141 -13.77 -7.34 -2.67
CA VAL A 141 -13.47 -8.76 -2.87
C VAL A 141 -14.67 -9.51 -3.43
N ASP A 142 -15.89 -9.23 -2.95
CA ASP A 142 -17.13 -9.83 -3.48
C ASP A 142 -17.33 -9.46 -4.97
N GLU A 143 -16.86 -8.27 -5.41
CA GLU A 143 -16.81 -7.84 -6.82
C GLU A 143 -15.59 -8.40 -7.58
N GLY A 144 -14.83 -9.29 -6.98
CA GLY A 144 -13.71 -10.02 -7.57
C GLY A 144 -12.37 -9.34 -7.49
N ALA A 145 -12.20 -8.24 -6.75
CA ALA A 145 -10.89 -7.59 -6.61
C ALA A 145 -9.91 -8.44 -5.80
N LEU A 146 -8.65 -8.49 -6.24
CA LEU A 146 -7.54 -9.00 -5.44
C LEU A 146 -6.89 -7.85 -4.67
N ILE A 147 -6.93 -7.90 -3.34
CA ILE A 147 -6.32 -6.90 -2.47
C ILE A 147 -5.04 -7.47 -1.85
N LEU A 148 -3.89 -6.84 -2.12
CA LEU A 148 -2.60 -7.17 -1.54
C LEU A 148 -2.20 -6.06 -0.57
N LYS A 149 -1.99 -6.40 0.70
CA LYS A 149 -1.65 -5.44 1.76
C LYS A 149 -0.23 -5.66 2.24
N PHE A 150 0.64 -4.65 2.05
CA PHE A 150 2.00 -4.64 2.53
C PHE A 150 2.17 -3.61 3.64
N TRP A 151 2.61 -4.07 4.80
CA TRP A 151 2.97 -3.23 5.93
C TRP A 151 4.48 -3.27 6.13
N LEU A 152 5.17 -2.17 5.83
CA LEU A 152 6.60 -2.04 6.03
C LEU A 152 6.88 -1.56 7.46
N HIS A 153 7.70 -2.29 8.18
CA HIS A 153 7.99 -2.03 9.59
C HIS A 153 9.51 -1.91 9.86
N LEU A 154 9.86 -1.10 10.84
CA LEU A 154 11.20 -0.97 11.40
C LEU A 154 11.10 -0.88 12.91
N SER A 155 12.10 -1.38 13.63
CA SER A 155 12.23 -1.09 15.06
C SER A 155 12.42 0.41 15.29
N LYS A 156 12.07 0.87 16.47
CA LYS A 156 12.14 2.28 16.86
C LYS A 156 13.55 2.85 16.74
N GLU A 157 14.58 2.03 17.07
CA GLU A 157 15.99 2.39 16.98
C GLU A 157 16.42 2.59 15.52
N VAL A 158 16.09 1.62 14.65
CA VAL A 158 16.42 1.69 13.21
C VAL A 158 15.69 2.85 12.55
N GLN A 159 14.42 3.07 12.90
CA GLN A 159 13.66 4.22 12.39
C GLN A 159 14.32 5.55 12.77
N ARG A 160 14.70 5.74 14.04
CA ARG A 160 15.38 6.95 14.51
C ARG A 160 16.70 7.18 13.76
N SER A 161 17.51 6.13 13.58
CA SER A 161 18.77 6.21 12.86
C SER A 161 18.56 6.67 11.41
N ARG A 162 17.61 6.05 10.70
CA ARG A 162 17.30 6.43 9.32
C ARG A 162 16.77 7.87 9.20
N LEU A 163 15.89 8.29 10.10
CA LEU A 163 15.33 9.64 10.07
C LEU A 163 16.40 10.72 10.40
N LYS A 164 17.42 10.39 11.21
CA LYS A 164 18.57 11.28 11.44
C LYS A 164 19.45 11.40 10.19
N ALA A 165 19.62 10.34 9.43
CA ALA A 165 20.43 10.34 8.21
C ALA A 165 19.76 11.07 7.02
N LEU A 166 18.46 11.34 7.10
CA LEU A 166 17.69 12.08 6.09
C LEU A 166 17.58 13.59 6.38
N ARG A 167 18.14 14.07 7.50
CA ARG A 167 18.24 15.49 7.86
C ARG A 167 19.58 16.07 7.45
#